data_b7f9f1b2ea0eee5538effa84b49e140f
#
_entry.id   b7f9f1b2ea0eee5538effa84b49e140f
#
_cell.length_a   1.000
_cell.length_b   1.000
_cell.length_c   1.000
_cell.angle_alpha   90.00
_cell.angle_beta   90.00
_cell.angle_gamma   90.00
#
_symmetry.space_group_name_H-M   'P 1'
#
loop_
_entity.id
_entity.type
_entity.pdbx_description
1 polymer ?
#
loop_
_entity_poly.entity_id
_entity_poly.type
_entity_poly.pdbx_seq_one_letter_code
_entity_poly.pdbx_strand_id
1 'polypeptide(L)'
;CGYKILHIGSFCTMDCSYCILQEYFHPPVLQYFVNKEDLFSELDIVFKKNEISRIGTGEFTDSLIWEKMTNLTEELVNRFAAQDRAVLELKTKTVSIKGLKELDHNRKTIASWSLNTEKIINSEERNTTSLSARLKAAAKCESWGYPLAFHFDPIVIYEGCEEEYLKVIDSIFSHVSSKNIVWISLGTFRYIPTLKETIQKRFPDSKIVYGEFIKGIDGKKRYFKPIRLEIYKRIVSYIKEIAPEVLVYFCMEDDEVWKKTMGF
;
A
#
# COMPACT_ATOMS: atom_id res chain seq x y z
N CYS A 1 -12.26 -7.73 0.81
CA CYS A 1 -12.29 -6.26 0.78
C CYS A 1 -12.73 -5.68 -0.58
N GLY A 2 -13.11 -6.50 -1.56
CA GLY A 2 -13.58 -6.03 -2.87
C GLY A 2 -12.52 -5.34 -3.76
N TYR A 3 -11.27 -5.29 -3.32
CA TYR A 3 -10.16 -4.75 -4.10
C TYR A 3 -9.85 -5.65 -5.30
N LYS A 4 -9.87 -5.09 -6.49
CA LYS A 4 -9.54 -5.79 -7.73
C LYS A 4 -8.13 -5.43 -8.15
N ILE A 5 -7.39 -6.42 -8.65
CA ILE A 5 -6.01 -6.25 -9.08
C ILE A 5 -5.98 -6.15 -10.59
N LEU A 6 -5.39 -5.08 -11.10
CA LEU A 6 -5.02 -4.95 -12.49
C LEU A 6 -3.56 -5.38 -12.63
N HIS A 7 -3.34 -6.56 -13.19
CA HIS A 7 -2.02 -7.16 -13.28
C HIS A 7 -1.28 -6.63 -14.50
N ILE A 8 -0.51 -5.57 -14.34
CA ILE A 8 0.23 -4.88 -15.40
C ILE A 8 1.66 -5.40 -15.60
N GLY A 9 2.15 -6.17 -14.67
CA GLY A 9 3.51 -6.71 -14.67
C GLY A 9 3.81 -7.44 -13.37
N SER A 10 4.93 -8.12 -13.32
CA SER A 10 5.36 -8.91 -12.16
C SER A 10 6.71 -8.45 -11.65
N PHE A 11 6.91 -8.65 -10.35
CA PHE A 11 8.10 -8.27 -9.60
C PHE A 11 8.27 -6.75 -9.43
N CYS A 12 9.36 -6.34 -8.80
CA CYS A 12 9.58 -4.94 -8.45
C CYS A 12 11.09 -4.63 -8.49
N THR A 13 11.44 -3.39 -8.80
CA THR A 13 12.82 -2.89 -8.76
C THR A 13 13.34 -2.65 -7.34
N MET A 14 12.44 -2.64 -6.36
CA MET A 14 12.79 -2.54 -4.94
C MET A 14 13.07 -3.93 -4.37
N ASP A 15 13.89 -3.97 -3.33
CA ASP A 15 14.30 -5.22 -2.68
C ASP A 15 13.96 -5.20 -1.18
N CYS A 16 12.68 -5.00 -0.85
CA CYS A 16 12.20 -5.04 0.52
C CYS A 16 12.33 -6.47 1.08
N SER A 17 12.94 -6.64 2.26
CA SER A 17 13.18 -7.96 2.86
C SER A 17 11.90 -8.77 3.06
N TYR A 18 10.81 -8.11 3.41
CA TYR A 18 9.51 -8.70 3.72
C TYR A 18 8.61 -8.92 2.49
N CYS A 19 9.09 -8.63 1.28
CA CYS A 19 8.24 -8.65 0.09
C CYS A 19 7.85 -10.08 -0.30
N ILE A 20 6.52 -10.32 -0.40
CA ILE A 20 5.98 -11.62 -0.77
C ILE A 20 6.30 -12.00 -2.23
N LEU A 21 6.62 -11.03 -3.08
CA LEU A 21 6.90 -11.29 -4.50
C LEU A 21 8.11 -12.20 -4.69
N GLN A 22 9.04 -12.24 -3.72
CA GLN A 22 10.17 -13.18 -3.74
C GLN A 22 9.73 -14.66 -3.65
N GLU A 23 8.51 -14.93 -3.18
CA GLU A 23 7.93 -16.28 -3.12
C GLU A 23 6.94 -16.57 -4.25
N TYR A 24 6.36 -15.52 -4.84
CA TYR A 24 5.34 -15.69 -5.88
C TYR A 24 5.91 -15.84 -7.29
N PHE A 25 7.07 -15.24 -7.55
CA PHE A 25 7.63 -15.20 -8.89
C PHE A 25 9.00 -15.90 -8.97
N HIS A 26 9.06 -17.01 -9.70
CA HIS A 26 10.26 -17.76 -9.97
C HIS A 26 10.39 -18.03 -11.48
N PRO A 27 11.48 -17.61 -12.14
CA PRO A 27 12.57 -16.79 -11.61
C PRO A 27 12.13 -15.38 -11.22
N PRO A 28 12.87 -14.68 -10.33
CA PRO A 28 12.56 -13.32 -9.89
C PRO A 28 12.94 -12.29 -10.98
N VAL A 29 12.16 -12.25 -12.04
CA VAL A 29 12.39 -11.43 -13.23
C VAL A 29 11.34 -10.32 -13.28
N LEU A 30 11.79 -9.08 -13.48
CA LEU A 30 10.92 -7.95 -13.72
C LEU A 30 10.25 -8.12 -15.10
N GLN A 31 8.92 -8.16 -15.13
CA GLN A 31 8.13 -8.35 -16.35
C GLN A 31 7.09 -7.25 -16.49
N TYR A 32 6.94 -6.74 -17.69
CA TYR A 32 5.87 -5.84 -18.06
C TYR A 32 5.01 -6.48 -19.17
N PHE A 33 3.68 -6.41 -19.04
CA PHE A 33 2.77 -7.01 -19.99
C PHE A 33 2.40 -6.00 -21.09
N VAL A 34 2.69 -6.36 -22.33
CA VAL A 34 2.52 -5.46 -23.48
C VAL A 34 1.14 -5.56 -24.15
N ASN A 35 0.33 -6.55 -23.79
CA ASN A 35 -1.02 -6.80 -24.32
C ASN A 35 -2.07 -5.86 -23.72
N LYS A 36 -1.89 -4.56 -23.90
CA LYS A 36 -2.75 -3.53 -23.30
C LYS A 36 -4.21 -3.60 -23.75
N GLU A 37 -4.45 -4.06 -24.97
CA GLU A 37 -5.79 -4.20 -25.54
C GLU A 37 -6.65 -5.20 -24.73
N ASP A 38 -6.07 -6.31 -24.31
CA ASP A 38 -6.75 -7.30 -23.48
C ASP A 38 -7.08 -6.70 -22.11
N LEU A 39 -6.10 -6.03 -21.50
CA LEU A 39 -6.27 -5.36 -20.22
C LEU A 39 -7.37 -4.29 -20.26
N PHE A 40 -7.44 -3.50 -21.31
CA PHE A 40 -8.48 -2.48 -21.49
C PHE A 40 -9.85 -3.09 -21.76
N SER A 41 -9.92 -4.19 -22.49
CA SER A 41 -11.16 -4.93 -22.72
C SER A 41 -11.75 -5.47 -21.41
N GLU A 42 -10.91 -6.02 -20.53
CA GLU A 42 -11.34 -6.46 -19.20
C GLU A 42 -11.82 -5.29 -18.32
N LEU A 43 -11.14 -4.14 -18.37
CA LEU A 43 -11.59 -2.94 -17.68
C LEU A 43 -12.96 -2.47 -18.16
N ASP A 44 -13.20 -2.47 -19.47
CA ASP A 44 -14.47 -2.06 -20.05
C ASP A 44 -15.63 -2.97 -19.59
N ILE A 45 -15.37 -4.26 -19.34
CA ILE A 45 -16.33 -5.17 -18.73
C ILE A 45 -16.63 -4.77 -17.29
N VAL A 46 -15.60 -4.41 -16.52
CA VAL A 46 -15.77 -3.97 -15.12
C VAL A 46 -16.55 -2.66 -15.06
N PHE A 47 -16.26 -1.70 -15.94
CA PHE A 47 -16.93 -0.40 -15.98
C PHE A 47 -18.43 -0.48 -16.33
N LYS A 48 -18.86 -1.56 -16.99
CA LYS A 48 -20.27 -1.82 -17.31
C LYS A 48 -21.07 -2.40 -16.12
N LYS A 49 -20.40 -2.89 -15.07
CA LYS A 49 -21.07 -3.45 -13.90
C LYS A 49 -21.76 -2.38 -13.08
N ASN A 50 -22.88 -2.72 -12.46
CA ASN A 50 -23.63 -1.79 -11.58
C ASN A 50 -23.10 -1.82 -10.13
N GLU A 51 -21.77 -1.80 -9.97
CA GLU A 51 -21.08 -1.76 -8.68
C GLU A 51 -19.89 -0.81 -8.76
N ILE A 52 -19.58 -0.13 -7.66
CA ILE A 52 -18.37 0.68 -7.58
C ILE A 52 -17.20 -0.25 -7.23
N SER A 53 -16.14 -0.20 -8.07
CA SER A 53 -14.96 -1.03 -7.89
C SER A 53 -13.74 -0.18 -7.54
N ARG A 54 -12.93 -0.64 -6.58
CA ARG A 54 -11.57 -0.16 -6.35
C ARG A 54 -10.60 -1.09 -7.06
N ILE A 55 -9.81 -0.56 -7.97
CA ILE A 55 -8.88 -1.32 -8.80
C ILE A 55 -7.48 -0.74 -8.62
N GLY A 56 -6.48 -1.58 -8.41
CA GLY A 56 -5.11 -1.11 -8.25
C GLY A 56 -4.10 -1.95 -9.02
N THR A 57 -2.97 -1.34 -9.35
CA THR A 57 -1.87 -1.95 -10.09
C THR A 57 -0.68 -2.37 -9.21
N GLY A 58 -0.71 -2.05 -7.91
CA GLY A 58 0.43 -2.16 -7.00
C GLY A 58 0.50 -3.43 -6.17
N GLU A 59 -0.11 -4.56 -6.59
CA GLU A 59 -0.08 -5.80 -5.80
C GLU A 59 1.04 -6.75 -6.23
N PHE A 60 1.23 -6.95 -7.53
CA PHE A 60 2.27 -7.84 -8.08
C PHE A 60 3.49 -7.09 -8.61
N THR A 61 3.45 -5.76 -8.49
CA THR A 61 4.53 -4.82 -8.82
C THR A 61 4.30 -3.53 -8.03
N ASP A 62 5.18 -2.55 -8.12
CA ASP A 62 4.88 -1.19 -7.67
C ASP A 62 4.23 -0.42 -8.82
N SER A 63 3.20 0.36 -8.55
CA SER A 63 2.40 1.01 -9.59
C SER A 63 3.20 1.99 -10.45
N LEU A 64 4.22 2.66 -9.91
CA LEU A 64 4.90 3.77 -10.58
C LEU A 64 6.35 3.49 -10.99
N ILE A 65 6.85 2.25 -10.87
CA ILE A 65 8.20 1.92 -11.38
C ILE A 65 8.27 1.95 -12.90
N TRP A 66 7.11 1.86 -13.57
CA TRP A 66 7.00 1.78 -15.02
C TRP A 66 6.92 3.15 -15.72
N GLU A 67 6.73 4.23 -14.96
CA GLU A 67 6.50 5.61 -15.43
C GLU A 67 7.52 6.11 -16.49
N LYS A 68 8.77 5.67 -16.36
CA LYS A 68 9.84 6.07 -17.29
C LYS A 68 9.93 5.19 -18.53
N MET A 69 9.20 4.09 -18.58
CA MET A 69 9.33 3.05 -19.62
C MET A 69 8.08 2.91 -20.46
N THR A 70 6.93 3.34 -19.95
CA THR A 70 5.64 3.17 -20.62
C THR A 70 4.74 4.37 -20.37
N ASN A 71 3.71 4.52 -21.20
CA ASN A 71 2.62 5.50 -21.02
C ASN A 71 1.36 4.88 -20.39
N LEU A 72 1.46 3.68 -19.85
CA LEU A 72 0.30 2.94 -19.34
C LEU A 72 -0.43 3.68 -18.20
N THR A 73 0.31 4.35 -17.31
CA THR A 73 -0.31 5.11 -16.22
C THR A 73 -1.18 6.24 -16.76
N GLU A 74 -0.71 7.00 -17.74
CA GLU A 74 -1.49 8.04 -18.40
C GLU A 74 -2.75 7.46 -19.05
N GLU A 75 -2.61 6.36 -19.83
CA GLU A 75 -3.74 5.69 -20.47
C GLU A 75 -4.78 5.21 -19.45
N LEU A 76 -4.34 4.66 -18.32
CA LEU A 76 -5.21 4.23 -17.22
C LEU A 76 -5.92 5.43 -16.56
N VAL A 77 -5.18 6.48 -16.21
CA VAL A 77 -5.77 7.69 -15.58
C VAL A 77 -6.87 8.25 -16.46
N ASN A 78 -6.61 8.42 -17.77
CA ASN A 78 -7.59 8.94 -18.72
C ASN A 78 -8.83 8.03 -18.84
N ARG A 79 -8.66 6.70 -18.86
CA ARG A 79 -9.79 5.76 -18.89
C ARG A 79 -10.64 5.81 -17.63
N PHE A 80 -10.00 5.87 -16.48
CA PHE A 80 -10.72 5.97 -15.21
C PHE A 80 -11.41 7.33 -15.04
N ALA A 81 -10.86 8.41 -15.57
CA ALA A 81 -11.48 9.72 -15.55
C ALA A 81 -12.80 9.79 -16.35
N ALA A 82 -12.94 8.96 -17.39
CA ALA A 82 -14.08 8.95 -18.32
C ALA A 82 -15.29 8.13 -17.83
N GLN A 83 -15.27 7.57 -16.60
CA GLN A 83 -16.35 6.72 -16.08
C GLN A 83 -16.56 6.92 -14.58
N ASP A 84 -17.69 6.40 -14.03
CA ASP A 84 -18.11 6.59 -12.63
C ASP A 84 -18.24 5.29 -11.84
N ARG A 85 -17.79 4.15 -12.38
CA ARG A 85 -17.98 2.81 -11.78
C ARG A 85 -16.74 2.26 -11.10
N ALA A 86 -15.60 2.91 -11.27
CA ALA A 86 -14.37 2.46 -10.66
C ALA A 86 -13.45 3.62 -10.29
N VAL A 87 -12.62 3.38 -9.28
CA VAL A 87 -11.49 4.22 -8.95
C VAL A 87 -10.20 3.44 -9.14
N LEU A 88 -9.19 4.10 -9.71
CA LEU A 88 -7.84 3.56 -9.85
C LEU A 88 -7.05 3.89 -8.60
N GLU A 89 -6.32 2.94 -8.07
CA GLU A 89 -5.33 3.18 -7.04
C GLU A 89 -3.92 2.91 -7.56
N LEU A 90 -3.08 3.91 -7.48
CA LEU A 90 -1.65 3.83 -7.79
C LEU A 90 -0.86 3.78 -6.49
N LYS A 91 -0.54 2.57 -6.01
CA LYS A 91 0.17 2.33 -4.75
C LYS A 91 1.67 2.18 -4.98
N THR A 92 2.47 3.01 -4.31
CA THR A 92 3.92 3.08 -4.56
C THR A 92 4.76 3.33 -3.31
N LYS A 93 6.06 3.03 -3.41
CA LYS A 93 7.13 3.49 -2.51
C LYS A 93 8.14 4.39 -3.23
N THR A 94 7.81 4.84 -4.47
CA THR A 94 8.65 5.74 -5.26
C THR A 94 8.18 7.19 -5.19
N VAL A 95 8.93 8.07 -5.84
CA VAL A 95 8.57 9.47 -6.11
C VAL A 95 8.45 9.75 -7.62
N SER A 96 8.25 8.71 -8.42
CA SER A 96 8.10 8.78 -9.87
C SER A 96 6.69 9.26 -10.25
N ILE A 97 6.37 10.50 -9.91
CA ILE A 97 5.04 11.10 -10.07
C ILE A 97 4.97 12.11 -11.23
N LYS A 98 6.07 12.33 -11.96
CA LYS A 98 6.14 13.38 -12.98
C LYS A 98 5.09 13.20 -14.08
N GLY A 99 4.82 11.96 -14.46
CA GLY A 99 3.81 11.62 -15.46
C GLY A 99 2.36 11.84 -15.02
N LEU A 100 2.11 12.06 -13.71
CA LEU A 100 0.78 12.36 -13.18
C LEU A 100 0.42 13.85 -13.24
N LYS A 101 1.42 14.72 -13.41
CA LYS A 101 1.23 16.15 -13.47
C LYS A 101 0.46 16.54 -14.71
N GLU A 102 -0.50 17.28 -14.76
CA GLU A 102 -1.24 17.74 -15.96
C GLU A 102 -2.24 16.74 -16.55
N LEU A 103 -2.44 15.57 -15.90
CA LEU A 103 -3.50 14.65 -16.32
C LEU A 103 -4.84 15.10 -15.74
N ASP A 104 -5.88 15.05 -16.57
CA ASP A 104 -7.26 15.16 -16.10
C ASP A 104 -7.71 13.82 -15.52
N HIS A 105 -7.61 13.70 -14.20
CA HIS A 105 -7.95 12.44 -13.50
C HIS A 105 -9.39 12.41 -12.97
N ASN A 106 -10.15 13.53 -13.08
CA ASN A 106 -11.53 13.64 -12.60
C ASN A 106 -11.74 13.05 -11.18
N ARG A 107 -10.72 13.13 -10.31
CA ARG A 107 -10.66 12.50 -8.96
C ARG A 107 -10.95 10.99 -8.93
N LYS A 108 -10.85 10.28 -10.06
CA LYS A 108 -11.06 8.83 -10.17
C LYS A 108 -9.74 8.04 -9.99
N THR A 109 -8.62 8.73 -9.89
CA THR A 109 -7.32 8.13 -9.57
C THR A 109 -6.86 8.58 -8.20
N ILE A 110 -6.55 7.62 -7.34
CA ILE A 110 -6.05 7.82 -5.98
C ILE A 110 -4.55 7.56 -6.00
N ALA A 111 -3.76 8.59 -5.67
CA ALA A 111 -2.33 8.44 -5.49
C ALA A 111 -2.06 7.93 -4.06
N SER A 112 -1.42 6.78 -3.92
CA SER A 112 -1.25 6.18 -2.61
C SER A 112 0.19 5.75 -2.33
N TRP A 113 0.61 5.90 -1.08
CA TRP A 113 1.95 5.51 -0.62
C TRP A 113 1.90 4.48 0.48
N SER A 114 2.72 3.44 0.31
CA SER A 114 3.08 2.60 1.45
C SER A 114 4.09 3.36 2.31
N LEU A 115 3.78 3.48 3.60
CA LEU A 115 4.60 4.17 4.58
C LEU A 115 5.06 3.22 5.69
N ASN A 116 6.17 3.56 6.29
CA ASN A 116 6.69 2.88 7.47
C ASN A 116 7.52 3.86 8.31
N THR A 117 7.95 3.43 9.51
CA THR A 117 8.90 4.20 10.30
C THR A 117 10.25 4.30 9.57
N GLU A 118 11.02 5.35 9.82
CA GLU A 118 12.34 5.51 9.20
C GLU A 118 13.25 4.32 9.52
N LYS A 119 13.14 3.76 10.72
CA LYS A 119 13.89 2.57 11.12
C LYS A 119 13.62 1.39 10.18
N ILE A 120 12.35 1.10 9.90
CA ILE A 120 11.97 -0.01 9.00
C ILE A 120 12.32 0.32 7.54
N ILE A 121 12.11 1.55 7.10
CA ILE A 121 12.51 1.96 5.75
C ILE A 121 14.01 1.73 5.55
N ASN A 122 14.84 2.14 6.51
CA ASN A 122 16.29 2.02 6.40
C ASN A 122 16.81 0.58 6.52
N SER A 123 16.16 -0.25 7.34
CA SER A 123 16.63 -1.63 7.57
C SER A 123 16.04 -2.64 6.58
N GLU A 124 14.78 -2.47 6.17
CA GLU A 124 14.02 -3.50 5.45
C GLU A 124 13.60 -3.12 4.04
N GLU A 125 13.55 -1.82 3.70
CA GLU A 125 13.03 -1.35 2.41
C GLU A 125 14.15 -0.86 1.48
N ARG A 126 14.92 -1.79 0.92
CA ARG A 126 16.04 -1.48 0.01
C ARG A 126 15.53 -0.95 -1.33
N ASN A 127 16.28 -0.02 -1.92
CA ASN A 127 15.98 0.61 -3.21
C ASN A 127 14.63 1.36 -3.24
N THR A 128 14.10 1.74 -2.06
CA THR A 128 12.92 2.59 -1.94
C THR A 128 13.32 4.04 -1.66
N THR A 129 12.34 4.92 -1.59
CA THR A 129 12.56 6.32 -1.21
C THR A 129 12.31 6.54 0.28
N SER A 130 12.90 7.57 0.86
CA SER A 130 12.71 7.94 2.27
C SER A 130 11.27 8.35 2.57
N LEU A 131 10.85 8.28 3.84
CA LEU A 131 9.54 8.75 4.31
C LEU A 131 9.27 10.19 3.87
N SER A 132 10.20 11.10 4.13
CA SER A 132 10.08 12.52 3.75
C SER A 132 9.89 12.71 2.24
N ALA A 133 10.60 11.94 1.41
CA ALA A 133 10.45 12.02 -0.03
C ALA A 133 9.07 11.55 -0.50
N ARG A 134 8.53 10.45 0.09
CA ARG A 134 7.17 9.95 -0.21
C ARG A 134 6.12 10.99 0.18
N LEU A 135 6.22 11.61 1.36
CA LEU A 135 5.26 12.63 1.81
C LEU A 135 5.32 13.90 0.97
N LYS A 136 6.51 14.35 0.57
CA LYS A 136 6.64 15.47 -0.39
C LYS A 136 6.03 15.15 -1.75
N ALA A 137 6.15 13.91 -2.22
CA ALA A 137 5.50 13.48 -3.45
C ALA A 137 3.97 13.45 -3.31
N ALA A 138 3.46 12.98 -2.16
CA ALA A 138 2.03 13.02 -1.85
C ALA A 138 1.48 14.45 -1.84
N ALA A 139 2.17 15.40 -1.18
CA ALA A 139 1.79 16.81 -1.17
C ALA A 139 1.76 17.42 -2.58
N LYS A 140 2.67 17.02 -3.47
CA LYS A 140 2.62 17.45 -4.88
C LYS A 140 1.41 16.86 -5.59
N CYS A 141 1.10 15.59 -5.43
CA CYS A 141 -0.10 14.99 -6.03
C CYS A 141 -1.38 15.66 -5.47
N GLU A 142 -1.42 15.99 -4.18
CA GLU A 142 -2.50 16.79 -3.60
C GLU A 142 -2.65 18.14 -4.30
N SER A 143 -1.56 18.85 -4.54
CA SER A 143 -1.58 20.15 -5.23
C SER A 143 -2.05 20.07 -6.68
N TRP A 144 -2.00 18.89 -7.29
CA TRP A 144 -2.56 18.58 -8.61
C TRP A 144 -4.01 18.09 -8.55
N GLY A 145 -4.61 18.00 -7.34
CA GLY A 145 -6.00 17.62 -7.12
C GLY A 145 -6.26 16.12 -6.92
N TYR A 146 -5.23 15.28 -6.88
CA TYR A 146 -5.40 13.85 -6.64
C TYR A 146 -5.89 13.57 -5.22
N PRO A 147 -6.93 12.73 -5.04
CA PRO A 147 -7.19 12.12 -3.74
C PRO A 147 -6.02 11.25 -3.31
N LEU A 148 -5.75 11.21 -2.01
CA LEU A 148 -4.61 10.50 -1.44
C LEU A 148 -5.04 9.31 -0.60
N ALA A 149 -4.17 8.29 -0.50
CA ALA A 149 -4.30 7.24 0.48
C ALA A 149 -2.94 6.82 1.03
N PHE A 150 -2.93 6.28 2.25
CA PHE A 150 -1.71 5.80 2.89
C PHE A 150 -1.89 4.38 3.41
N HIS A 151 -0.83 3.59 3.29
CA HIS A 151 -0.81 2.18 3.68
C HIS A 151 0.31 1.91 4.66
N PHE A 152 -0.03 1.58 5.88
CA PHE A 152 0.87 0.98 6.86
C PHE A 152 0.75 -0.55 6.73
N ASP A 153 1.32 -1.08 5.68
CA ASP A 153 1.30 -2.51 5.37
C ASP A 153 2.65 -2.96 4.78
N PRO A 154 3.53 -3.52 5.64
CA PRO A 154 3.27 -3.95 7.00
C PRO A 154 3.61 -2.93 8.09
N ILE A 155 2.84 -2.93 9.19
CA ILE A 155 3.28 -2.44 10.49
C ILE A 155 4.20 -3.52 11.09
N VAL A 156 5.40 -3.12 11.51
CA VAL A 156 6.38 -4.02 12.14
C VAL A 156 6.51 -3.68 13.61
N ILE A 157 6.40 -4.70 14.47
CA ILE A 157 6.45 -4.54 15.92
C ILE A 157 7.89 -4.67 16.42
N TYR A 158 8.37 -3.67 17.14
CA TYR A 158 9.66 -3.61 17.82
C TYR A 158 9.55 -2.63 18.98
N GLU A 159 10.54 -2.62 19.87
CA GLU A 159 10.56 -1.71 21.02
C GLU A 159 10.53 -0.24 20.58
N GLY A 160 9.55 0.54 21.10
CA GLY A 160 9.32 1.94 20.77
C GLY A 160 8.62 2.17 19.42
N CYS A 161 8.13 1.13 18.73
CA CYS A 161 7.49 1.27 17.43
C CYS A 161 6.22 2.13 17.48
N GLU A 162 5.47 2.09 18.57
CA GLU A 162 4.21 2.85 18.70
C GLU A 162 4.45 4.35 18.50
N GLU A 163 5.37 4.91 19.26
CA GLU A 163 5.70 6.34 19.18
C GLU A 163 6.27 6.72 17.81
N GLU A 164 7.03 5.81 17.19
CA GLU A 164 7.55 6.06 15.84
C GLU A 164 6.42 6.06 14.81
N TYR A 165 5.43 5.17 14.90
CA TYR A 165 4.26 5.20 14.00
C TYR A 165 3.41 6.43 14.22
N LEU A 166 3.22 6.91 15.46
CA LEU A 166 2.51 8.16 15.72
C LEU A 166 3.23 9.36 15.07
N LYS A 167 4.56 9.43 15.12
CA LYS A 167 5.34 10.46 14.42
C LYS A 167 5.17 10.38 12.89
N VAL A 168 5.02 9.18 12.32
CA VAL A 168 4.71 9.06 10.88
C VAL A 168 3.33 9.64 10.58
N ILE A 169 2.33 9.41 11.46
CA ILE A 169 0.99 9.97 11.32
C ILE A 169 1.04 11.51 11.41
N ASP A 170 1.75 12.08 12.38
CA ASP A 170 1.96 13.53 12.47
C ASP A 170 2.59 14.08 11.19
N SER A 171 3.57 13.35 10.66
CA SER A 171 4.23 13.72 9.40
C SER A 171 3.26 13.70 8.22
N ILE A 172 2.31 12.77 8.15
CA ILE A 172 1.26 12.79 7.12
C ILE A 172 0.46 14.08 7.21
N PHE A 173 -0.13 14.38 8.37
CA PHE A 173 -1.02 15.52 8.54
C PHE A 173 -0.30 16.87 8.50
N SER A 174 1.03 16.90 8.67
CA SER A 174 1.83 18.11 8.44
C SER A 174 2.13 18.39 6.97
N HIS A 175 2.01 17.38 6.09
CA HIS A 175 2.32 17.53 4.67
C HIS A 175 1.08 17.65 3.79
N VAL A 176 -0.04 17.03 4.18
CA VAL A 176 -1.27 16.97 3.37
C VAL A 176 -2.51 17.18 4.21
N SER A 177 -3.58 17.68 3.59
CA SER A 177 -4.85 17.91 4.26
C SER A 177 -5.60 16.58 4.51
N SER A 178 -6.12 16.41 5.72
CA SER A 178 -6.97 15.25 6.07
C SER A 178 -8.19 15.12 5.16
N LYS A 179 -8.75 16.25 4.70
CA LYS A 179 -9.91 16.29 3.79
C LYS A 179 -9.65 15.64 2.43
N ASN A 180 -8.38 15.50 2.05
CA ASN A 180 -7.99 14.90 0.77
C ASN A 180 -7.52 13.46 0.92
N ILE A 181 -7.46 12.93 2.15
CA ILE A 181 -7.12 11.54 2.43
C ILE A 181 -8.41 10.71 2.38
N VAL A 182 -8.51 9.83 1.38
CA VAL A 182 -9.69 8.95 1.24
C VAL A 182 -9.66 7.77 2.18
N TRP A 183 -8.48 7.22 2.49
CA TRP A 183 -8.30 6.21 3.54
C TRP A 183 -6.87 6.11 4.02
N ILE A 184 -6.73 5.55 5.22
CA ILE A 184 -5.49 5.01 5.75
C ILE A 184 -5.71 3.52 6.03
N SER A 185 -4.91 2.65 5.44
CA SER A 185 -4.98 1.21 5.70
C SER A 185 -3.89 0.75 6.65
N LEU A 186 -4.27 -0.13 7.56
CA LEU A 186 -3.39 -0.69 8.58
C LEU A 186 -3.31 -2.22 8.42
N GLY A 187 -2.11 -2.76 8.40
CA GLY A 187 -1.90 -4.20 8.37
C GLY A 187 -0.58 -4.57 9.05
N THR A 188 -0.62 -5.33 10.13
CA THR A 188 0.61 -5.80 10.77
C THR A 188 1.34 -6.83 9.90
N PHE A 189 2.64 -6.93 10.08
CA PHE A 189 3.46 -7.86 9.33
C PHE A 189 2.93 -9.29 9.45
N ARG A 190 2.78 -9.91 8.29
CA ARG A 190 2.33 -11.29 8.13
C ARG A 190 3.04 -11.90 6.94
N TYR A 191 3.32 -13.19 7.02
CA TYR A 191 4.07 -13.88 5.97
C TYR A 191 3.70 -15.35 5.86
N ILE A 192 3.86 -15.92 4.67
CA ILE A 192 3.77 -17.36 4.47
C ILE A 192 5.02 -18.03 5.05
N PRO A 193 4.94 -19.27 5.60
CA PRO A 193 6.06 -19.89 6.31
C PRO A 193 7.38 -19.94 5.53
N THR A 194 7.33 -20.20 4.21
CA THR A 194 8.50 -20.28 3.33
C THR A 194 9.25 -18.96 3.23
N LEU A 195 8.55 -17.83 3.29
CA LEU A 195 9.17 -16.50 3.21
C LEU A 195 10.17 -16.25 4.36
N LYS A 196 9.99 -16.91 5.53
CA LYS A 196 10.94 -16.79 6.63
C LYS A 196 12.33 -17.26 6.24
N GLU A 197 12.42 -18.42 5.61
CA GLU A 197 13.70 -19.02 5.16
C GLU A 197 14.35 -18.16 4.08
N THR A 198 13.55 -17.65 3.16
CA THR A 198 14.01 -16.76 2.11
C THR A 198 14.57 -15.44 2.69
N ILE A 199 13.89 -14.84 3.66
CA ILE A 199 14.37 -13.64 4.35
C ILE A 199 15.68 -13.92 5.08
N GLN A 200 15.74 -15.00 5.86
CA GLN A 200 16.95 -15.36 6.62
C GLN A 200 18.15 -15.63 5.71
N LYS A 201 17.92 -16.22 4.53
CA LYS A 201 18.98 -16.51 3.56
C LYS A 201 19.44 -15.26 2.81
N ARG A 202 18.51 -14.41 2.37
CA ARG A 202 18.81 -13.22 1.55
C ARG A 202 19.22 -12.01 2.38
N PHE A 203 18.67 -11.90 3.58
CA PHE A 203 18.83 -10.74 4.47
C PHE A 203 19.17 -11.20 5.89
N PRO A 204 20.37 -11.74 6.13
CA PRO A 204 20.74 -12.38 7.41
C PRO A 204 20.70 -11.40 8.60
N ASP A 205 20.87 -10.10 8.34
CA ASP A 205 20.81 -9.06 9.37
C ASP A 205 19.38 -8.63 9.73
N SER A 206 18.38 -8.99 8.90
CA SER A 206 16.98 -8.64 9.15
C SER A 206 16.45 -9.36 10.38
N LYS A 207 15.80 -8.60 11.24
CA LYS A 207 15.14 -9.12 12.45
C LYS A 207 13.63 -9.22 12.31
N ILE A 208 13.08 -8.91 11.14
CA ILE A 208 11.63 -8.77 10.92
C ILE A 208 10.84 -10.06 11.18
N VAL A 209 11.46 -11.23 11.00
CA VAL A 209 10.83 -12.55 11.21
C VAL A 209 11.02 -13.11 12.62
N TYR A 210 11.65 -12.33 13.51
CA TYR A 210 11.84 -12.71 14.92
C TYR A 210 10.87 -11.93 15.80
N GLY A 211 9.90 -12.63 16.34
CA GLY A 211 8.85 -12.08 17.19
C GLY A 211 7.82 -13.15 17.55
N GLU A 212 6.78 -12.77 18.25
CA GLU A 212 5.71 -13.67 18.68
C GLU A 212 4.72 -13.91 17.54
N PHE A 213 5.08 -14.77 16.60
CA PHE A 213 4.25 -15.12 15.46
C PHE A 213 3.49 -16.42 15.68
N ILE A 214 2.20 -16.39 15.45
CA ILE A 214 1.29 -17.54 15.45
C ILE A 214 0.78 -17.81 14.02
N LYS A 215 0.34 -19.04 13.76
CA LYS A 215 -0.30 -19.40 12.49
C LYS A 215 -1.74 -18.89 12.48
N GLY A 216 -2.12 -18.09 11.48
CA GLY A 216 -3.48 -17.67 11.23
C GLY A 216 -4.30 -18.74 10.49
N ILE A 217 -5.61 -18.51 10.37
CA ILE A 217 -6.55 -19.41 9.67
C ILE A 217 -6.18 -19.55 8.18
N ASP A 218 -5.67 -18.48 7.57
CA ASP A 218 -5.19 -18.45 6.19
C ASP A 218 -3.78 -19.07 5.99
N GLY A 219 -3.25 -19.71 7.03
CA GLY A 219 -1.93 -20.35 6.99
C GLY A 219 -0.74 -19.41 7.17
N LYS A 220 -0.93 -18.10 7.09
CA LYS A 220 0.14 -17.10 7.28
C LYS A 220 0.54 -17.00 8.75
N LYS A 221 1.80 -16.70 8.99
CA LYS A 221 2.30 -16.29 10.30
C LYS A 221 1.93 -14.82 10.55
N ARG A 222 1.41 -14.52 11.74
CA ARG A 222 0.99 -13.18 12.19
C ARG A 222 1.47 -12.95 13.61
N TYR A 223 1.68 -11.71 14.00
CA TYR A 223 1.87 -11.40 15.42
C TYR A 223 0.71 -11.93 16.26
N PHE A 224 0.98 -12.26 17.50
CA PHE A 224 -0.05 -12.67 18.46
C PHE A 224 -1.16 -11.62 18.54
N LYS A 225 -2.43 -12.08 18.57
CA LYS A 225 -3.59 -11.19 18.44
C LYS A 225 -3.61 -10.00 19.44
N PRO A 226 -3.32 -10.18 20.75
CA PRO A 226 -3.24 -9.06 21.69
C PRO A 226 -2.28 -7.96 21.26
N ILE A 227 -1.09 -8.30 20.77
CA ILE A 227 -0.09 -7.35 20.27
C ILE A 227 -0.65 -6.55 19.07
N ARG A 228 -1.32 -7.25 18.14
CA ARG A 228 -1.94 -6.57 16.99
C ARG A 228 -3.05 -5.61 17.42
N LEU A 229 -3.88 -6.03 18.38
CA LEU A 229 -4.96 -5.20 18.91
C LEU A 229 -4.45 -3.93 19.59
N GLU A 230 -3.35 -4.04 20.35
CA GLU A 230 -2.74 -2.93 21.06
C GLU A 230 -2.26 -1.86 20.08
N ILE A 231 -1.41 -2.23 19.12
CA ILE A 231 -0.90 -1.28 18.13
C ILE A 231 -2.01 -0.68 17.25
N TYR A 232 -3.00 -1.48 16.83
CA TYR A 232 -4.11 -0.97 16.04
C TYR A 232 -4.95 0.04 16.82
N LYS A 233 -5.29 -0.26 18.08
CA LYS A 233 -6.05 0.67 18.94
C LYS A 233 -5.29 1.98 19.11
N ARG A 234 -3.99 1.91 19.38
CA ARG A 234 -3.16 3.08 19.56
C ARG A 234 -3.14 3.97 18.32
N ILE A 235 -2.90 3.38 17.14
CA ILE A 235 -2.86 4.10 15.87
C ILE A 235 -4.24 4.65 15.48
N VAL A 236 -5.30 3.85 15.58
CA VAL A 236 -6.66 4.27 15.21
C VAL A 236 -7.13 5.40 16.12
N SER A 237 -6.95 5.27 17.44
CA SER A 237 -7.35 6.33 18.39
C SER A 237 -6.64 7.64 18.06
N TYR A 238 -5.34 7.59 17.77
CA TYR A 238 -4.56 8.78 17.45
C TYR A 238 -5.00 9.42 16.12
N ILE A 239 -5.23 8.62 15.07
CA ILE A 239 -5.77 9.17 13.81
C ILE A 239 -7.13 9.82 14.04
N LYS A 240 -8.01 9.18 14.81
CA LYS A 240 -9.36 9.70 15.08
C LYS A 240 -9.38 10.95 15.96
N GLU A 241 -8.39 11.13 16.81
CA GLU A 241 -8.20 12.35 17.58
C GLU A 241 -7.84 13.53 16.67
N ILE A 242 -6.95 13.33 15.70
CA ILE A 242 -6.46 14.40 14.81
C ILE A 242 -7.43 14.64 13.64
N ALA A 243 -7.97 13.59 13.04
CA ALA A 243 -8.77 13.62 11.83
C ALA A 243 -9.89 12.56 11.86
N PRO A 244 -10.97 12.80 12.60
CA PRO A 244 -12.06 11.84 12.78
C PRO A 244 -12.77 11.45 11.48
N GLU A 245 -12.71 12.30 10.46
CA GLU A 245 -13.31 12.07 9.15
C GLU A 245 -12.55 11.07 8.28
N VAL A 246 -11.26 10.84 8.54
CA VAL A 246 -10.44 9.94 7.73
C VAL A 246 -10.89 8.49 7.92
N LEU A 247 -11.20 7.82 6.81
CA LEU A 247 -11.51 6.41 6.83
C LEU A 247 -10.27 5.58 7.16
N VAL A 248 -10.34 4.78 8.23
CA VAL A 248 -9.31 3.81 8.59
C VAL A 248 -9.86 2.41 8.39
N TYR A 249 -9.08 1.51 7.77
CA TYR A 249 -9.47 0.10 7.64
C TYR A 249 -8.28 -0.84 7.86
N PHE A 250 -8.59 -2.10 8.20
CA PHE A 250 -7.57 -3.13 8.41
C PHE A 250 -7.42 -4.02 7.17
N CYS A 251 -6.16 -4.24 6.77
CA CYS A 251 -5.83 -5.14 5.68
C CYS A 251 -5.69 -6.58 6.20
N MET A 252 -6.53 -7.49 5.69
CA MET A 252 -6.47 -8.94 5.98
C MET A 252 -6.57 -9.29 7.48
N GLU A 253 -7.40 -8.58 8.23
CA GLU A 253 -7.71 -8.91 9.62
C GLU A 253 -9.07 -9.58 9.78
N ASP A 254 -9.25 -10.31 10.89
CA ASP A 254 -10.50 -10.99 11.21
C ASP A 254 -11.53 -10.04 11.87
N ASP A 255 -12.80 -10.44 11.86
CA ASP A 255 -13.91 -9.66 12.42
C ASP A 255 -13.72 -9.31 13.90
N GLU A 256 -13.04 -10.15 14.67
CA GLU A 256 -12.79 -9.88 16.08
C GLU A 256 -11.85 -8.68 16.27
N VAL A 257 -10.80 -8.59 15.44
CA VAL A 257 -9.89 -7.45 15.44
C VAL A 257 -10.64 -6.18 15.05
N TRP A 258 -11.48 -6.24 14.02
CA TRP A 258 -12.33 -5.12 13.62
C TRP A 258 -13.21 -4.64 14.75
N LYS A 259 -14.00 -5.54 15.36
CA LYS A 259 -14.93 -5.21 16.45
C LYS A 259 -14.22 -4.63 17.66
N LYS A 260 -13.12 -5.27 18.10
CA LYS A 260 -12.38 -4.84 19.29
C LYS A 260 -11.61 -3.54 19.12
N THR A 261 -11.32 -3.14 17.88
CA THR A 261 -10.55 -1.92 17.61
C THR A 261 -11.44 -0.74 17.22
N MET A 262 -12.48 -0.98 16.42
CA MET A 262 -13.36 0.07 15.91
C MET A 262 -14.62 0.30 16.75
N GLY A 263 -14.95 -0.61 17.68
CA GLY A 263 -16.06 -0.45 18.61
C GLY A 263 -17.44 -0.74 18.02
N PHE A 264 -17.51 -1.63 17.01
CA PHE A 264 -18.79 -2.08 16.44
C PHE A 264 -19.29 -3.34 17.13
#